data_e33b056f2f093cdb46b8f24cd4c38ca4
#
_entry.id   e33b056f2f093cdb46b8f24cd4c38ca4
#
_cell.length_a   1.000
_cell.length_b   1.000
_cell.length_c   1.000
_cell.angle_alpha   90.00
_cell.angle_beta   90.00
_cell.angle_gamma   90.00
#
_symmetry.space_group_name_H-M   'P 1'
#
loop_
_entity.id
_entity.type
_entity.pdbx_description
1 polymer ?
#
loop_
_entity_poly.entity_id
_entity_poly.type
_entity_poly.pdbx_seq_one_letter_code
_entity_poly.pdbx_strand_id
1 'polypeptide(L)'
;MGIYARVSTAHSAQLHSVSLQLSALVQRVYHTLNWQLADIYVDFASGKNASERSEFQRMIEDCHNHELDLILVKSVSRFSRDTVDALETTRELKRLGIPVYFDLESINSFQPDFELYYSVCAAVAQSERESNHDNLAISIQHKIEDGTSKLYSRPCYGYKLDRNGEFVIVQEEAEVVKLVFNLYLDGLSILGIMRELEQRGITSPSGKTKWCRRSIDLMLKNEKYRGNSVATAPTMSDAPKDLPRRRYMLSMHHEGIISSEQFDDVQKERERRSNIGFDDNGVHRKKTQYRAKLKISEDGSISIEQKPD
;
A
#
# COMPACT_ATOMS: atom_id res chain seq x y z
N MET A 1 39.00 -0.36 -0.44
CA MET A 1 37.76 -1.12 -0.50
C MET A 1 36.56 -0.30 -0.11
N GLY A 2 35.39 -0.57 -0.67
CA GLY A 2 34.12 0.08 -0.34
C GLY A 2 33.20 -0.83 0.49
N ILE A 3 32.42 -0.26 1.39
CA ILE A 3 31.32 -0.96 2.07
C ILE A 3 30.01 -0.52 1.44
N TYR A 4 29.17 -1.48 0.99
CA TYR A 4 27.84 -1.20 0.53
C TYR A 4 26.77 -1.72 1.49
N ALA A 5 25.83 -0.84 1.85
CA ALA A 5 24.72 -1.18 2.71
C ALA A 5 23.39 -0.68 2.14
N ARG A 6 22.36 -1.52 2.18
CA ARG A 6 20.99 -1.18 1.81
C ARG A 6 20.03 -1.34 2.98
N VAL A 7 19.32 -0.29 3.32
CA VAL A 7 18.42 -0.21 4.47
C VAL A 7 16.97 0.06 4.07
N SER A 8 16.01 -0.49 4.81
CA SER A 8 14.62 -0.56 4.36
C SER A 8 13.77 0.68 4.58
N THR A 9 14.13 1.62 5.47
CA THR A 9 13.42 2.91 5.70
C THR A 9 14.20 3.83 6.63
N ALA A 10 13.88 5.13 6.59
CA ALA A 10 14.52 6.21 7.36
C ALA A 10 13.85 6.49 8.73
N HIS A 11 13.15 5.53 9.36
CA HIS A 11 12.59 5.72 10.70
C HIS A 11 13.69 5.69 11.78
N SER A 12 13.60 6.55 12.78
CA SER A 12 14.61 6.76 13.82
C SER A 12 15.07 5.47 14.54
N ALA A 13 14.16 4.55 14.83
CA ALA A 13 14.48 3.24 15.42
C ALA A 13 15.32 2.35 14.51
N GLN A 14 15.22 2.52 13.19
CA GLN A 14 15.97 1.75 12.21
C GLN A 14 17.33 2.37 11.90
N LEU A 15 17.50 3.69 12.05
CA LEU A 15 18.81 4.34 11.94
C LEU A 15 19.80 3.79 12.96
N HIS A 16 19.34 3.52 14.18
CA HIS A 16 20.19 2.88 15.21
C HIS A 16 20.62 1.45 14.80
N SER A 17 19.72 0.68 14.19
CA SER A 17 20.05 -0.66 13.67
C SER A 17 21.04 -0.61 12.50
N VAL A 18 20.94 0.44 11.66
CA VAL A 18 21.87 0.66 10.53
C VAL A 18 23.26 1.01 11.03
N SER A 19 23.36 1.92 12.01
CA SER A 19 24.66 2.32 12.57
C SER A 19 25.39 1.12 13.19
N LEU A 20 24.68 0.23 13.89
CA LEU A 20 25.25 -1.00 14.44
C LEU A 20 25.74 -1.95 13.33
N GLN A 21 24.96 -2.10 12.24
CA GLN A 21 25.36 -2.96 11.12
C GLN A 21 26.59 -2.43 10.40
N LEU A 22 26.65 -1.12 10.15
CA LEU A 22 27.81 -0.47 9.53
C LEU A 22 29.03 -0.55 10.45
N SER A 23 28.85 -0.29 11.76
CA SER A 23 29.95 -0.41 12.73
C SER A 23 30.57 -1.80 12.74
N ALA A 24 29.75 -2.86 12.64
CA ALA A 24 30.26 -4.24 12.56
C ALA A 24 31.08 -4.49 11.30
N LEU A 25 30.62 -3.98 10.13
CA LEU A 25 31.37 -4.11 8.88
C LEU A 25 32.68 -3.29 8.91
N VAL A 26 32.62 -2.07 9.46
CA VAL A 26 33.82 -1.23 9.65
C VAL A 26 34.82 -1.91 10.57
N GLN A 27 34.38 -2.46 11.70
CA GLN A 27 35.25 -3.24 12.59
C GLN A 27 35.87 -4.45 11.87
N ARG A 28 35.08 -5.15 11.02
CA ARG A 28 35.57 -6.25 10.20
C ARG A 28 36.71 -5.80 9.30
N VAL A 29 36.59 -4.61 8.67
CA VAL A 29 37.67 -4.03 7.86
C VAL A 29 38.93 -3.80 8.70
N TYR A 30 38.79 -3.15 9.86
CA TYR A 30 39.93 -2.82 10.72
C TYR A 30 40.63 -4.03 11.31
N HIS A 31 39.91 -5.15 11.51
CA HIS A 31 40.49 -6.41 12.04
C HIS A 31 41.02 -7.33 10.94
N THR A 32 40.86 -6.99 9.66
CA THR A 32 41.37 -7.80 8.56
C THR A 32 42.67 -7.18 8.01
N LEU A 33 43.75 -7.93 8.05
CA LEU A 33 45.05 -7.50 7.53
C LEU A 33 44.90 -7.12 6.04
N ASN A 34 45.56 -6.03 5.65
CA ASN A 34 45.61 -5.50 4.28
C ASN A 34 44.27 -4.93 3.76
N TRP A 35 43.25 -4.78 4.61
CA TRP A 35 42.02 -4.08 4.24
C TRP A 35 42.09 -2.62 4.70
N GLN A 36 41.80 -1.70 3.77
CA GLN A 36 41.72 -0.27 4.05
C GLN A 36 40.38 0.25 3.53
N LEU A 37 39.59 0.88 4.41
CA LEU A 37 38.33 1.50 4.04
C LEU A 37 38.58 2.72 3.17
N ALA A 38 38.02 2.75 1.98
CA ALA A 38 38.02 3.91 1.10
C ALA A 38 36.74 4.73 1.27
N ASP A 39 35.55 4.10 1.14
CA ASP A 39 34.27 4.80 1.29
C ASP A 39 33.14 3.86 1.74
N ILE A 40 32.01 4.45 2.15
CA ILE A 40 30.78 3.76 2.57
C ILE A 40 29.59 4.26 1.74
N TYR A 41 28.90 3.35 1.09
CA TYR A 41 27.75 3.60 0.21
C TYR A 41 26.47 3.09 0.87
N VAL A 42 25.49 3.97 1.11
CA VAL A 42 24.27 3.61 1.83
C VAL A 42 23.03 4.02 1.06
N ASP A 43 22.26 3.06 0.56
CA ASP A 43 20.97 3.30 -0.07
C ASP A 43 19.81 3.06 0.90
N PHE A 44 18.87 4.00 0.92
CA PHE A 44 17.63 3.91 1.67
C PHE A 44 16.50 3.45 0.76
N ALA A 45 16.03 2.21 0.93
CA ALA A 45 14.91 1.67 0.17
C ALA A 45 13.57 2.23 0.68
N SER A 46 13.11 3.36 0.16
CA SER A 46 11.73 3.83 0.37
C SER A 46 10.77 3.05 -0.52
N GLY A 47 9.60 2.64 0.03
CA GLY A 47 8.68 1.70 -0.62
C GLY A 47 8.00 2.20 -1.92
N LYS A 48 8.17 3.46 -2.34
CA LYS A 48 7.54 4.03 -3.53
C LYS A 48 8.49 4.36 -4.68
N ASN A 49 9.78 4.59 -4.42
CA ASN A 49 10.76 4.97 -5.44
C ASN A 49 11.99 4.06 -5.35
N ALA A 50 11.80 2.76 -5.51
CA ALA A 50 12.88 1.76 -5.43
C ALA A 50 13.86 1.79 -6.62
N SER A 51 13.71 2.74 -7.55
CA SER A 51 14.51 2.83 -8.78
C SER A 51 15.80 3.64 -8.66
N GLU A 52 15.96 4.44 -7.60
CA GLU A 52 17.16 5.27 -7.46
C GLU A 52 18.10 4.68 -6.38
N ARG A 53 18.98 3.78 -6.81
CA ARG A 53 20.12 3.29 -6.02
C ARG A 53 21.33 4.18 -6.32
N SER A 54 21.22 5.47 -5.96
CA SER A 54 22.25 6.46 -6.29
C SER A 54 23.62 6.13 -5.72
N GLU A 55 23.66 5.62 -4.48
CA GLU A 55 24.90 5.23 -3.85
C GLU A 55 25.48 3.93 -4.44
N PHE A 56 24.64 3.01 -4.88
CA PHE A 56 25.10 1.84 -5.60
C PHE A 56 25.70 2.21 -6.96
N GLN A 57 25.07 3.14 -7.69
CA GLN A 57 25.62 3.64 -8.97
C GLN A 57 26.93 4.36 -8.76
N ARG A 58 27.04 5.24 -7.74
CA ARG A 58 28.30 5.88 -7.37
C ARG A 58 29.39 4.87 -7.06
N MET A 59 29.06 3.83 -6.29
CA MET A 59 30.01 2.73 -6.00
C MET A 59 30.51 2.04 -7.29
N ILE A 60 29.64 1.79 -8.25
CA ILE A 60 29.99 1.18 -9.53
C ILE A 60 30.88 2.12 -10.36
N GLU A 61 30.58 3.42 -10.37
CA GLU A 61 31.44 4.43 -11.02
C GLU A 61 32.84 4.48 -10.39
N ASP A 62 32.95 4.46 -9.06
CA ASP A 62 34.22 4.43 -8.34
C ASP A 62 35.00 3.13 -8.61
N CYS A 63 34.30 2.01 -8.84
CA CYS A 63 34.91 0.77 -9.34
C CYS A 63 35.48 0.90 -10.74
N HIS A 64 34.76 1.55 -11.67
CA HIS A 64 35.27 1.81 -13.01
C HIS A 64 36.47 2.75 -13.02
N ASN A 65 36.52 3.68 -12.07
CA ASN A 65 37.64 4.59 -11.88
C ASN A 65 38.84 3.95 -11.14
N HIS A 66 38.77 2.67 -10.77
CA HIS A 66 39.79 1.96 -10.01
C HIS A 66 40.07 2.58 -8.62
N GLU A 67 39.08 3.24 -8.03
CA GLU A 67 39.18 3.76 -6.64
C GLU A 67 38.91 2.70 -5.58
N LEU A 68 38.30 1.57 -5.98
CA LEU A 68 37.98 0.43 -5.14
C LEU A 68 38.62 -0.86 -5.67
N ASP A 69 39.21 -1.64 -4.77
CA ASP A 69 39.79 -2.95 -5.07
C ASP A 69 38.93 -4.12 -4.56
N LEU A 70 37.96 -3.84 -3.69
CA LEU A 70 37.08 -4.83 -3.07
C LEU A 70 35.80 -4.14 -2.61
N ILE A 71 34.66 -4.80 -2.76
CA ILE A 71 33.38 -4.38 -2.18
C ILE A 71 33.01 -5.34 -1.04
N LEU A 72 32.70 -4.81 0.14
CA LEU A 72 32.19 -5.56 1.27
C LEU A 72 30.68 -5.30 1.43
N VAL A 73 29.90 -6.38 1.45
CA VAL A 73 28.44 -6.34 1.64
C VAL A 73 28.07 -7.25 2.81
N LYS A 74 27.08 -6.87 3.61
CA LYS A 74 26.67 -7.68 4.76
C LYS A 74 26.12 -9.06 4.35
N SER A 75 25.31 -9.13 3.28
CA SER A 75 24.67 -10.36 2.82
C SER A 75 24.20 -10.26 1.38
N VAL A 76 23.98 -11.40 0.74
CA VAL A 76 23.40 -11.54 -0.60
C VAL A 76 22.10 -10.74 -0.73
N SER A 77 21.19 -10.84 0.25
CA SER A 77 19.90 -10.17 0.23
C SER A 77 19.98 -8.63 0.36
N ARG A 78 21.14 -8.09 0.74
CA ARG A 78 21.40 -6.64 0.83
C ARG A 78 22.05 -6.07 -0.41
N PHE A 79 22.71 -6.90 -1.22
CA PHE A 79 23.34 -6.46 -2.46
C PHE A 79 22.34 -6.12 -3.55
N SER A 80 21.41 -7.04 -3.86
CA SER A 80 20.30 -6.76 -4.77
C SER A 80 19.00 -7.40 -4.29
N ARG A 81 17.87 -6.94 -4.88
CA ARG A 81 16.55 -7.57 -4.75
C ARG A 81 16.33 -8.60 -5.86
N ASP A 82 16.94 -8.37 -7.00
CA ASP A 82 16.89 -9.21 -8.17
C ASP A 82 18.20 -10.00 -8.27
N THR A 83 18.08 -11.32 -8.43
CA THR A 83 19.22 -12.22 -8.54
C THR A 83 19.95 -12.04 -9.87
N VAL A 84 19.21 -11.73 -10.94
CA VAL A 84 19.79 -11.54 -12.27
C VAL A 84 20.66 -10.29 -12.27
N ASP A 85 20.11 -9.14 -11.83
CA ASP A 85 20.86 -7.88 -11.71
C ASP A 85 22.14 -8.04 -10.88
N ALA A 86 22.03 -8.81 -9.77
CA ALA A 86 23.16 -9.05 -8.90
C ALA A 86 24.28 -9.86 -9.59
N LEU A 87 23.91 -10.92 -10.31
CA LEU A 87 24.88 -11.75 -11.04
C LEU A 87 25.51 -10.98 -12.20
N GLU A 88 24.73 -10.17 -12.92
CA GLU A 88 25.28 -9.30 -13.99
C GLU A 88 26.27 -8.29 -13.43
N THR A 89 25.91 -7.61 -12.33
CA THR A 89 26.82 -6.67 -11.66
C THR A 89 28.09 -7.37 -11.14
N THR A 90 27.96 -8.53 -10.52
CA THR A 90 29.15 -9.24 -10.02
C THR A 90 30.06 -9.74 -11.14
N ARG A 91 29.50 -10.11 -12.31
CA ARG A 91 30.27 -10.44 -13.52
C ARG A 91 30.99 -9.23 -14.08
N GLU A 92 30.34 -8.06 -14.09
CA GLU A 92 30.95 -6.79 -14.49
C GLU A 92 32.13 -6.44 -13.59
N LEU A 93 31.93 -6.45 -12.27
CA LEU A 93 32.99 -6.19 -11.29
C LEU A 93 34.14 -7.20 -11.38
N LYS A 94 33.82 -8.47 -11.66
CA LYS A 94 34.83 -9.50 -11.89
C LYS A 94 35.72 -9.21 -13.11
N ARG A 95 35.14 -8.63 -14.19
CA ARG A 95 35.93 -8.18 -15.38
C ARG A 95 36.86 -7.03 -15.03
N LEU A 96 36.46 -6.14 -14.10
CA LEU A 96 37.29 -5.06 -13.58
C LEU A 96 38.35 -5.53 -12.55
N GLY A 97 38.33 -6.78 -12.18
CA GLY A 97 39.23 -7.33 -11.17
C GLY A 97 38.81 -7.01 -9.73
N ILE A 98 37.56 -6.62 -9.49
CA ILE A 98 37.05 -6.18 -8.19
C ILE A 98 36.14 -7.27 -7.59
N PRO A 99 36.57 -7.99 -6.55
CA PRO A 99 35.73 -8.97 -5.86
C PRO A 99 34.67 -8.30 -5.00
N VAL A 100 33.51 -8.98 -4.88
CA VAL A 100 32.46 -8.67 -3.89
C VAL A 100 32.51 -9.72 -2.80
N TYR A 101 32.70 -9.32 -1.55
CA TYR A 101 32.69 -10.19 -0.40
C TYR A 101 31.39 -10.05 0.39
N PHE A 102 30.68 -11.14 0.61
CA PHE A 102 29.44 -11.21 1.39
C PHE A 102 29.78 -11.77 2.78
N ASP A 103 29.72 -10.90 3.80
CA ASP A 103 30.24 -11.18 5.15
C ASP A 103 29.46 -12.31 5.84
N LEU A 104 28.12 -12.28 5.78
CA LEU A 104 27.25 -13.25 6.45
C LEU A 104 27.43 -14.66 5.88
N GLU A 105 27.43 -14.77 4.56
CA GLU A 105 27.56 -16.03 3.85
C GLU A 105 29.02 -16.47 3.69
N SER A 106 29.97 -15.60 4.02
CA SER A 106 31.44 -15.84 3.88
C SER A 106 31.85 -16.27 2.47
N ILE A 107 31.25 -15.67 1.43
CA ILE A 107 31.53 -15.95 0.02
C ILE A 107 32.13 -14.75 -0.70
N ASN A 108 32.94 -15.08 -1.72
CA ASN A 108 33.60 -14.12 -2.57
C ASN A 108 33.21 -14.36 -4.04
N SER A 109 32.88 -13.28 -4.78
CA SER A 109 32.47 -13.38 -6.18
C SER A 109 33.51 -13.97 -7.14
N PHE A 110 34.78 -14.09 -6.72
CA PHE A 110 35.82 -14.72 -7.51
C PHE A 110 35.92 -16.23 -7.32
N GLN A 111 35.20 -16.80 -6.35
CA GLN A 111 35.16 -18.25 -6.17
C GLN A 111 34.56 -18.95 -7.40
N PRO A 112 35.05 -20.11 -7.82
CA PRO A 112 34.57 -20.80 -9.01
C PRO A 112 33.06 -21.07 -9.00
N ASP A 113 32.54 -21.49 -7.85
CA ASP A 113 31.12 -21.88 -7.67
C ASP A 113 30.25 -20.74 -7.14
N PHE A 114 30.74 -19.50 -7.20
CA PHE A 114 30.06 -18.33 -6.64
C PHE A 114 28.62 -18.18 -7.16
N GLU A 115 28.41 -18.26 -8.47
CA GLU A 115 27.09 -18.03 -9.07
C GLU A 115 26.06 -19.07 -8.61
N LEU A 116 26.47 -20.33 -8.50
CA LEU A 116 25.60 -21.37 -7.97
C LEU A 116 25.26 -21.11 -6.51
N TYR A 117 26.30 -20.86 -5.70
CA TYR A 117 26.14 -20.60 -4.27
C TYR A 117 25.29 -19.35 -4.01
N TYR A 118 25.56 -18.27 -4.75
CA TYR A 118 24.76 -17.03 -4.69
C TYR A 118 23.30 -17.29 -5.00
N SER A 119 23.02 -18.05 -6.07
CA SER A 119 21.65 -18.38 -6.49
C SER A 119 20.89 -19.18 -5.42
N VAL A 120 21.56 -20.14 -4.78
CA VAL A 120 21.00 -20.90 -3.67
C VAL A 120 20.71 -20.01 -2.46
N CYS A 121 21.67 -19.17 -2.06
CA CYS A 121 21.48 -18.22 -0.95
C CYS A 121 20.34 -17.21 -1.24
N ALA A 122 20.24 -16.72 -2.48
CA ALA A 122 19.16 -15.82 -2.89
C ALA A 122 17.79 -16.51 -2.84
N ALA A 123 17.69 -17.77 -3.28
CA ALA A 123 16.46 -18.55 -3.22
C ALA A 123 16.02 -18.83 -1.76
N VAL A 124 16.96 -19.19 -0.88
CA VAL A 124 16.70 -19.37 0.55
C VAL A 124 16.21 -18.06 1.18
N ALA A 125 16.91 -16.94 0.94
CA ALA A 125 16.53 -15.64 1.47
C ALA A 125 15.16 -15.14 0.91
N GLN A 126 14.78 -15.57 -0.27
CA GLN A 126 13.43 -15.30 -0.83
C GLN A 126 12.39 -16.15 -0.12
N SER A 127 12.61 -17.44 0.03
CA SER A 127 11.70 -18.36 0.73
C SER A 127 11.47 -17.94 2.19
N GLU A 128 12.53 -17.51 2.90
CA GLU A 128 12.40 -16.97 4.25
C GLU A 128 11.51 -15.70 4.30
N ARG A 129 11.64 -14.80 3.31
CA ARG A 129 10.78 -13.60 3.24
C ARG A 129 9.32 -13.95 3.01
N GLU A 130 9.05 -14.89 2.12
CA GLU A 130 7.69 -15.38 1.83
C GLU A 130 7.10 -16.06 3.07
N SER A 131 7.84 -16.94 3.73
CA SER A 131 7.43 -17.61 4.95
C SER A 131 7.13 -16.60 6.09
N ASN A 132 7.99 -15.61 6.29
CA ASN A 132 7.75 -14.55 7.28
C ASN A 132 6.52 -13.71 6.95
N HIS A 133 6.30 -13.38 5.66
CA HIS A 133 5.09 -12.69 5.21
C HIS A 133 3.84 -13.53 5.53
N ASP A 134 3.86 -14.81 5.21
CA ASP A 134 2.72 -15.71 5.40
C ASP A 134 2.44 -15.96 6.89
N ASN A 135 3.46 -16.14 7.71
CA ASN A 135 3.31 -16.24 9.17
C ASN A 135 2.67 -14.96 9.76
N LEU A 136 3.07 -13.79 9.27
CA LEU A 136 2.44 -12.52 9.66
C LEU A 136 0.98 -12.46 9.18
N ALA A 137 0.70 -12.88 7.95
CA ALA A 137 -0.64 -12.92 7.40
C ALA A 137 -1.55 -13.84 8.21
N ILE A 138 -1.10 -15.05 8.56
CA ILE A 138 -1.81 -16.01 9.42
C ILE A 138 -2.08 -15.40 10.81
N SER A 139 -1.07 -14.77 11.42
CA SER A 139 -1.24 -14.12 12.73
C SER A 139 -2.28 -12.99 12.69
N ILE A 140 -2.29 -12.18 11.62
CA ILE A 140 -3.30 -11.13 11.43
C ILE A 140 -4.68 -11.75 11.19
N GLN A 141 -4.77 -12.83 10.41
CA GLN A 141 -6.02 -13.51 10.13
C GLN A 141 -6.65 -14.07 11.42
N HIS A 142 -5.89 -14.78 12.25
CA HIS A 142 -6.39 -15.25 13.55
C HIS A 142 -6.93 -14.11 14.42
N LYS A 143 -6.20 -12.99 14.51
CA LYS A 143 -6.68 -11.82 15.25
C LYS A 143 -7.96 -11.23 14.67
N ILE A 144 -8.15 -11.32 13.35
CA ILE A 144 -9.41 -10.90 12.70
C ILE A 144 -10.54 -11.85 13.09
N GLU A 145 -10.31 -13.16 13.02
CA GLU A 145 -11.28 -14.19 13.36
C GLU A 145 -11.70 -14.13 14.84
N ASP A 146 -10.74 -13.88 15.72
CA ASP A 146 -10.97 -13.70 17.17
C ASP A 146 -11.57 -12.33 17.52
N GLY A 147 -11.74 -11.42 16.56
CA GLY A 147 -12.25 -10.07 16.80
C GLY A 147 -11.27 -9.10 17.48
N THR A 148 -10.03 -9.53 17.75
CA THR A 148 -9.03 -8.75 18.49
C THR A 148 -8.11 -7.91 17.61
N SER A 149 -8.32 -7.94 16.28
CA SER A 149 -7.47 -7.22 15.33
C SER A 149 -7.62 -5.71 15.43
N LYS A 150 -6.52 -5.00 15.54
CA LYS A 150 -6.48 -3.53 15.44
C LYS A 150 -7.03 -2.97 14.11
N LEU A 151 -7.28 -3.83 13.13
CA LEU A 151 -7.93 -3.43 11.87
C LEU A 151 -9.38 -2.99 12.08
N TYR A 152 -10.04 -3.56 13.09
CA TYR A 152 -11.39 -3.16 13.47
C TYR A 152 -11.43 -1.76 14.09
N SER A 153 -10.40 -1.40 14.87
CA SER A 153 -10.30 -0.14 15.60
C SER A 153 -9.64 0.99 14.80
N ARG A 154 -9.57 0.92 13.47
CA ARG A 154 -9.07 2.05 12.65
C ARG A 154 -10.13 3.14 12.55
N PRO A 155 -9.87 4.37 13.07
CA PRO A 155 -10.85 5.43 13.02
C PRO A 155 -11.09 5.89 11.57
N CYS A 156 -12.28 6.46 11.34
CA CYS A 156 -12.62 7.14 10.10
C CYS A 156 -13.24 8.50 10.46
N TYR A 157 -13.45 9.36 9.48
CA TYR A 157 -14.09 10.67 9.67
C TYR A 157 -15.40 10.53 10.44
N GLY A 158 -15.63 11.35 11.44
CA GLY A 158 -16.73 11.23 12.40
C GLY A 158 -16.39 10.48 13.69
N TYR A 159 -15.25 9.78 13.73
CA TYR A 159 -14.80 9.02 14.91
C TYR A 159 -13.35 9.27 15.25
N LYS A 160 -13.02 9.29 16.53
CA LYS A 160 -11.68 9.22 17.07
C LYS A 160 -11.58 8.05 18.06
N LEU A 161 -10.36 7.63 18.37
CA LEU A 161 -10.13 6.67 19.45
C LEU A 161 -9.86 7.42 20.76
N ASP A 162 -10.41 6.91 21.85
CA ASP A 162 -10.07 7.32 23.18
C ASP A 162 -8.74 6.69 23.66
N ARG A 163 -8.38 6.90 24.94
CA ARG A 163 -7.16 6.32 25.54
C ARG A 163 -7.21 4.79 25.64
N ASN A 164 -8.39 4.20 25.64
CA ASN A 164 -8.61 2.78 25.73
C ASN A 164 -8.66 2.11 24.34
N GLY A 165 -8.67 2.91 23.28
CA GLY A 165 -8.79 2.41 21.89
C GLY A 165 -10.24 2.22 21.44
N GLU A 166 -11.21 2.75 22.20
CA GLU A 166 -12.65 2.71 21.87
C GLU A 166 -13.02 3.88 20.96
N PHE A 167 -14.04 3.66 20.09
CA PHE A 167 -14.55 4.69 19.21
C PHE A 167 -15.37 5.73 19.98
N VAL A 168 -15.01 6.99 19.78
CA VAL A 168 -15.78 8.14 20.30
C VAL A 168 -16.21 8.99 19.11
N ILE A 169 -17.49 9.37 19.06
CA ILE A 169 -18.05 10.23 18.04
C ILE A 169 -17.50 11.65 18.18
N VAL A 170 -17.00 12.20 17.09
CA VAL A 170 -16.65 13.62 16.97
C VAL A 170 -17.88 14.36 16.43
N GLN A 171 -18.57 15.09 17.29
CA GLN A 171 -19.90 15.63 16.98
C GLN A 171 -19.93 16.48 15.71
N GLU A 172 -18.96 17.37 15.53
CA GLU A 172 -18.87 18.24 14.36
C GLU A 172 -18.74 17.45 13.05
N GLU A 173 -17.89 16.42 13.04
CA GLU A 173 -17.70 15.53 11.90
C GLU A 173 -18.90 14.61 11.68
N ALA A 174 -19.55 14.15 12.76
CA ALA A 174 -20.74 13.31 12.70
C ALA A 174 -21.92 14.03 12.03
N GLU A 175 -22.10 15.31 12.30
CA GLU A 175 -23.14 16.13 11.63
C GLU A 175 -22.88 16.23 10.11
N VAL A 176 -21.61 16.31 9.69
CA VAL A 176 -21.26 16.28 8.26
C VAL A 176 -21.57 14.92 7.64
N VAL A 177 -21.28 13.81 8.36
CA VAL A 177 -21.63 12.47 7.89
C VAL A 177 -23.15 12.34 7.71
N LYS A 178 -23.94 12.72 8.71
CA LYS A 178 -25.42 12.72 8.61
C LYS A 178 -25.89 13.56 7.43
N LEU A 179 -25.34 14.75 7.24
CA LEU A 179 -25.67 15.63 6.12
C LEU A 179 -25.41 14.93 4.78
N VAL A 180 -24.25 14.27 4.59
CA VAL A 180 -23.90 13.56 3.35
C VAL A 180 -24.92 12.45 3.06
N PHE A 181 -25.32 11.68 4.07
CA PHE A 181 -26.29 10.60 3.93
C PHE A 181 -27.69 11.16 3.57
N ASN A 182 -28.13 12.22 4.23
CA ASN A 182 -29.42 12.89 3.92
C ASN A 182 -29.43 13.43 2.50
N LEU A 183 -28.45 14.23 2.10
CA LEU A 183 -28.37 14.79 0.75
C LEU A 183 -28.37 13.70 -0.34
N TYR A 184 -27.77 12.53 -0.06
CA TYR A 184 -27.81 11.42 -1.00
C TYR A 184 -29.21 10.81 -1.13
N LEU A 185 -29.97 10.66 -0.02
CA LEU A 185 -31.34 10.18 -0.03
C LEU A 185 -32.30 11.22 -0.64
N ASP A 186 -32.02 12.51 -0.45
CA ASP A 186 -32.77 13.63 -1.08
C ASP A 186 -32.55 13.71 -2.60
N GLY A 187 -31.76 12.80 -3.17
CA GLY A 187 -31.61 12.66 -4.61
C GLY A 187 -30.34 13.28 -5.20
N LEU A 188 -29.53 13.98 -4.43
CA LEU A 188 -28.30 14.60 -4.96
C LEU A 188 -27.33 13.55 -5.49
N SER A 189 -26.65 13.88 -6.58
CA SER A 189 -25.50 13.10 -7.06
C SER A 189 -24.28 13.34 -6.17
N ILE A 190 -23.29 12.43 -6.22
CA ILE A 190 -22.03 12.63 -5.48
C ILE A 190 -21.38 13.97 -5.82
N LEU A 191 -21.43 14.41 -7.08
CA LEU A 191 -20.93 15.73 -7.49
C LEU A 191 -21.77 16.88 -6.93
N GLY A 192 -23.09 16.70 -6.80
CA GLY A 192 -23.98 17.66 -6.15
C GLY A 192 -23.65 17.81 -4.67
N ILE A 193 -23.44 16.69 -3.96
CA ILE A 193 -23.03 16.68 -2.55
C ILE A 193 -21.69 17.40 -2.36
N MET A 194 -20.70 17.13 -3.22
CA MET A 194 -19.41 17.82 -3.16
C MET A 194 -19.57 19.35 -3.24
N ARG A 195 -20.39 19.85 -4.21
CA ARG A 195 -20.65 21.29 -4.37
C ARG A 195 -21.35 21.88 -3.16
N GLU A 196 -22.32 21.17 -2.61
CA GLU A 196 -23.08 21.62 -1.42
C GLU A 196 -22.14 21.74 -0.20
N LEU A 197 -21.24 20.77 0.03
CA LEU A 197 -20.26 20.83 1.11
C LEU A 197 -19.26 21.98 0.91
N GLU A 198 -18.83 22.23 -0.33
CA GLU A 198 -17.93 23.34 -0.68
C GLU A 198 -18.65 24.71 -0.47
N GLN A 199 -19.90 24.84 -0.85
CA GLN A 199 -20.69 26.06 -0.64
C GLN A 199 -20.92 26.38 0.85
N ARG A 200 -21.06 25.34 1.67
CA ARG A 200 -21.17 25.49 3.13
C ARG A 200 -19.81 25.70 3.82
N GLY A 201 -18.71 25.73 3.09
CA GLY A 201 -17.37 25.90 3.63
C GLY A 201 -16.87 24.70 4.47
N ILE A 202 -17.48 23.52 4.32
CA ILE A 202 -17.12 22.32 5.07
C ILE A 202 -15.87 21.69 4.45
N THR A 203 -14.80 21.59 5.25
CA THR A 203 -13.53 21.00 4.81
C THR A 203 -13.61 19.48 4.74
N SER A 204 -12.84 18.90 3.79
CA SER A 204 -12.73 17.45 3.63
C SER A 204 -11.95 16.81 4.79
N PRO A 205 -12.02 15.47 4.97
CA PRO A 205 -11.26 14.75 6.01
C PRO A 205 -9.73 14.97 5.96
N SER A 206 -9.20 15.44 4.83
CA SER A 206 -7.79 15.81 4.67
C SER A 206 -7.51 17.30 4.90
N GLY A 207 -8.47 18.07 5.42
CA GLY A 207 -8.34 19.51 5.68
C GLY A 207 -8.40 20.40 4.42
N LYS A 208 -8.72 19.84 3.25
CA LYS A 208 -8.84 20.61 2.00
C LYS A 208 -10.24 21.16 1.84
N THR A 209 -10.35 22.34 1.21
CA THR A 209 -11.64 22.98 0.89
C THR A 209 -12.43 22.17 -0.14
N LYS A 210 -11.75 21.46 -1.05
CA LYS A 210 -12.39 20.63 -2.08
C LYS A 210 -12.50 19.17 -1.64
N TRP A 211 -13.70 18.63 -1.75
CA TRP A 211 -13.98 17.22 -1.56
C TRP A 211 -13.67 16.41 -2.82
N CYS A 212 -13.20 15.18 -2.67
CA CYS A 212 -13.06 14.31 -3.82
C CYS A 212 -14.22 13.30 -3.90
N ARG A 213 -14.58 12.93 -5.13
CA ARG A 213 -15.66 11.96 -5.38
C ARG A 213 -15.47 10.65 -4.61
N ARG A 214 -14.24 10.17 -4.55
CA ARG A 214 -13.89 8.92 -3.87
C ARG A 214 -14.16 9.00 -2.36
N SER A 215 -13.92 10.14 -1.72
CA SER A 215 -14.17 10.31 -0.27
C SER A 215 -15.65 10.16 0.05
N ILE A 216 -16.53 10.79 -0.73
CA ILE A 216 -18.00 10.67 -0.54
C ILE A 216 -18.45 9.23 -0.83
N ASP A 217 -17.99 8.61 -1.94
CA ASP A 217 -18.38 7.23 -2.27
C ASP A 217 -17.92 6.23 -1.19
N LEU A 218 -16.72 6.39 -0.65
CA LEU A 218 -16.23 5.57 0.45
C LEU A 218 -17.01 5.81 1.75
N MET A 219 -17.38 7.06 2.03
CA MET A 219 -18.19 7.40 3.19
C MET A 219 -19.56 6.71 3.13
N LEU A 220 -20.27 6.80 2.01
CA LEU A 220 -21.58 6.15 1.82
C LEU A 220 -21.52 4.61 1.88
N LYS A 221 -20.33 3.99 1.74
CA LYS A 221 -20.12 2.52 1.80
C LYS A 221 -19.64 2.02 3.15
N ASN A 222 -19.25 2.92 4.04
CA ASN A 222 -18.52 2.54 5.22
C ASN A 222 -19.45 2.05 6.33
N GLU A 223 -19.43 0.76 6.60
CA GLU A 223 -20.18 0.06 7.62
C GLU A 223 -20.03 0.64 9.04
N LYS A 224 -18.92 1.34 9.29
CA LYS A 224 -18.64 1.95 10.59
C LYS A 224 -19.67 2.99 10.99
N TYR A 225 -20.28 3.67 10.02
CA TYR A 225 -21.28 4.68 10.33
C TYR A 225 -22.58 4.12 10.91
N ARG A 226 -22.88 2.83 10.69
CA ARG A 226 -23.99 2.16 11.37
C ARG A 226 -23.57 1.32 12.60
N GLY A 227 -22.31 1.47 13.06
CA GLY A 227 -21.80 0.80 14.23
C GLY A 227 -21.10 -0.54 13.99
N ASN A 228 -20.97 -0.98 12.74
CA ASN A 228 -20.24 -2.21 12.41
C ASN A 228 -18.78 -1.90 12.09
N SER A 229 -17.88 -2.84 12.34
CA SER A 229 -16.50 -2.73 11.89
C SER A 229 -16.12 -3.87 10.96
N VAL A 230 -15.41 -3.55 9.87
CA VAL A 230 -15.02 -4.52 8.85
C VAL A 230 -13.51 -4.59 8.75
N ALA A 231 -12.98 -5.81 8.83
CA ALA A 231 -11.59 -6.12 8.56
C ALA A 231 -11.49 -7.00 7.30
N THR A 232 -10.45 -6.79 6.52
CA THR A 232 -10.17 -7.60 5.32
C THR A 232 -8.95 -8.46 5.61
N ALA A 233 -9.06 -9.77 5.37
CA ALA A 233 -7.96 -10.70 5.54
C ALA A 233 -6.74 -10.30 4.68
N PRO A 234 -5.53 -10.49 5.17
CA PRO A 234 -4.33 -10.34 4.36
C PRO A 234 -4.29 -11.40 3.26
N THR A 235 -3.49 -11.16 2.24
CA THR A 235 -3.26 -12.10 1.14
C THR A 235 -1.98 -12.88 1.44
N MET A 236 -1.98 -14.20 1.21
CA MET A 236 -0.78 -15.04 1.29
C MET A 236 0.11 -14.79 0.06
N SER A 237 1.40 -15.13 0.17
CA SER A 237 2.40 -14.90 -0.88
C SER A 237 2.10 -15.67 -2.17
N ASP A 238 1.55 -16.86 -2.08
CA ASP A 238 1.20 -17.77 -3.18
C ASP A 238 -0.24 -17.59 -3.70
N ALA A 239 -1.04 -16.74 -3.03
CA ALA A 239 -2.44 -16.56 -3.40
C ALA A 239 -2.60 -15.87 -4.78
N PRO A 240 -3.52 -16.34 -5.64
CA PRO A 240 -3.83 -15.68 -6.89
C PRO A 240 -4.21 -14.21 -6.67
N LYS A 241 -3.65 -13.30 -7.49
CA LYS A 241 -3.88 -11.85 -7.37
C LYS A 241 -5.34 -11.44 -7.51
N ASP A 242 -6.11 -12.24 -8.25
CA ASP A 242 -7.53 -11.99 -8.55
C ASP A 242 -8.48 -12.63 -7.52
N LEU A 243 -7.94 -13.35 -6.53
CA LEU A 243 -8.77 -13.96 -5.49
C LEU A 243 -9.43 -12.88 -4.62
N PRO A 244 -10.78 -12.87 -4.50
CA PRO A 244 -11.46 -11.90 -3.64
C PRO A 244 -11.06 -12.11 -2.18
N ARG A 245 -10.62 -11.03 -1.53
CA ARG A 245 -10.21 -11.09 -0.12
C ARG A 245 -11.40 -11.32 0.79
N ARG A 246 -11.28 -12.24 1.73
CA ARG A 246 -12.31 -12.48 2.74
C ARG A 246 -12.48 -11.23 3.61
N ARG A 247 -13.74 -10.87 3.85
CA ARG A 247 -14.12 -9.76 4.73
C ARG A 247 -14.82 -10.30 5.96
N TYR A 248 -14.41 -9.83 7.11
CA TYR A 248 -14.98 -10.19 8.41
C TYR A 248 -15.62 -8.94 8.99
N MET A 249 -16.82 -9.10 9.55
CA MET A 249 -17.59 -8.01 10.10
C MET A 249 -17.91 -8.28 11.56
N LEU A 250 -17.63 -7.30 12.40
CA LEU A 250 -18.09 -7.23 13.78
C LEU A 250 -19.30 -6.31 13.81
N SER A 251 -20.47 -6.87 14.11
CA SER A 251 -21.70 -6.12 14.27
C SER A 251 -21.76 -5.47 15.65
N MET A 252 -22.37 -4.28 15.73
CA MET A 252 -22.54 -3.52 16.99
C MET A 252 -21.22 -3.31 17.75
N HIS A 253 -20.14 -3.06 16.99
CA HIS A 253 -18.81 -2.83 17.55
C HIS A 253 -18.71 -1.50 18.32
N HIS A 254 -19.45 -0.50 17.89
CA HIS A 254 -19.44 0.84 18.48
C HIS A 254 -20.78 1.56 18.19
N GLU A 255 -21.00 2.70 18.82
CA GLU A 255 -22.17 3.55 18.54
C GLU A 255 -22.15 4.08 17.10
N GLY A 256 -23.26 3.86 16.35
CA GLY A 256 -23.41 4.33 14.98
C GLY A 256 -23.81 5.81 14.91
N ILE A 257 -23.21 6.54 13.94
CA ILE A 257 -23.64 7.92 13.61
C ILE A 257 -24.96 7.90 12.83
N ILE A 258 -25.16 6.87 12.02
CA ILE A 258 -26.33 6.66 11.15
C ILE A 258 -27.09 5.45 11.63
N SER A 259 -28.43 5.49 11.55
CA SER A 259 -29.25 4.30 11.83
C SER A 259 -29.00 3.21 10.77
N SER A 260 -29.21 1.94 11.15
CA SER A 260 -29.10 0.83 10.20
C SER A 260 -30.08 0.95 9.03
N GLU A 261 -31.30 1.41 9.31
CA GLU A 261 -32.33 1.62 8.28
C GLU A 261 -31.89 2.67 7.25
N GLN A 262 -31.40 3.83 7.71
CA GLN A 262 -30.92 4.90 6.83
C GLN A 262 -29.70 4.44 6.01
N PHE A 263 -28.80 3.65 6.60
CA PHE A 263 -27.66 3.10 5.87
C PHE A 263 -28.12 2.14 4.77
N ASP A 264 -29.05 1.22 5.08
CA ASP A 264 -29.59 0.27 4.11
C ASP A 264 -30.35 0.95 2.97
N ASP A 265 -31.10 2.00 3.26
CA ASP A 265 -31.78 2.80 2.23
C ASP A 265 -30.78 3.50 1.29
N VAL A 266 -29.66 3.99 1.81
CA VAL A 266 -28.58 4.52 0.98
C VAL A 266 -27.98 3.43 0.11
N GLN A 267 -27.78 2.17 0.61
CA GLN A 267 -27.27 1.10 -0.23
C GLN A 267 -28.25 0.72 -1.35
N LYS A 268 -29.55 0.60 -1.06
CA LYS A 268 -30.59 0.37 -2.08
C LYS A 268 -30.58 1.47 -3.16
N GLU A 269 -30.49 2.73 -2.74
CA GLU A 269 -30.44 3.85 -3.68
C GLU A 269 -29.15 3.85 -4.52
N ARG A 270 -28.02 3.41 -3.96
CA ARG A 270 -26.77 3.24 -4.69
C ARG A 270 -26.87 2.13 -5.75
N GLU A 271 -27.49 1.01 -5.40
CA GLU A 271 -27.76 -0.09 -6.35
C GLU A 271 -28.72 0.36 -7.47
N ARG A 272 -29.76 1.13 -7.14
CA ARG A 272 -30.70 1.72 -8.10
C ARG A 272 -29.98 2.63 -9.09
N ARG A 273 -29.08 3.51 -8.60
CA ARG A 273 -28.29 4.45 -9.43
C ARG A 273 -27.12 3.79 -10.15
N SER A 274 -26.77 2.57 -9.80
CA SER A 274 -25.66 1.85 -10.43
C SER A 274 -25.98 1.46 -11.86
N ASN A 275 -25.08 1.79 -12.78
CA ASN A 275 -25.13 1.32 -14.17
C ASN A 275 -24.60 -0.11 -14.36
N ILE A 276 -24.27 -0.78 -13.26
CA ILE A 276 -23.74 -2.14 -13.26
C ILE A 276 -24.85 -3.08 -12.81
N GLY A 277 -25.15 -4.09 -13.60
CA GLY A 277 -26.01 -5.23 -13.26
C GLY A 277 -25.20 -6.47 -13.01
N PHE A 278 -25.74 -7.36 -12.19
CA PHE A 278 -25.20 -8.69 -11.93
C PHE A 278 -26.25 -9.70 -12.35
N ASP A 279 -25.88 -10.66 -13.20
CA ASP A 279 -26.68 -11.80 -13.57
C ASP A 279 -25.84 -13.07 -13.54
N ASP A 280 -26.43 -14.22 -13.89
CA ASP A 280 -25.77 -15.52 -13.91
C ASP A 280 -24.58 -15.56 -14.89
N ASN A 281 -24.49 -14.63 -15.85
CA ASN A 281 -23.41 -14.47 -16.81
C ASN A 281 -22.30 -13.50 -16.31
N GLY A 282 -22.45 -12.96 -15.11
CA GLY A 282 -21.45 -12.09 -14.47
C GLY A 282 -21.84 -10.62 -14.43
N VAL A 283 -20.81 -9.76 -14.43
CA VAL A 283 -20.95 -8.31 -14.29
C VAL A 283 -21.13 -7.65 -15.65
N HIS A 284 -22.23 -6.97 -15.87
CA HIS A 284 -22.50 -6.24 -17.12
C HIS A 284 -22.96 -4.79 -16.86
N ARG A 285 -22.81 -3.92 -17.86
CA ARG A 285 -23.43 -2.59 -17.82
C ARG A 285 -24.92 -2.69 -18.15
N LYS A 286 -25.76 -2.14 -17.25
CA LYS A 286 -27.18 -1.96 -17.54
C LYS A 286 -27.31 -1.12 -18.81
N LYS A 287 -28.11 -1.57 -19.80
CA LYS A 287 -28.44 -0.77 -20.97
C LYS A 287 -29.20 0.45 -20.51
N THR A 288 -28.63 1.65 -20.66
CA THR A 288 -29.30 2.91 -20.36
C THR A 288 -30.37 3.10 -21.44
N GLN A 289 -31.62 2.83 -21.10
CA GLN A 289 -32.74 3.25 -21.97
C GLN A 289 -32.98 4.71 -21.70
N TYR A 290 -32.67 5.58 -22.66
CA TYR A 290 -33.13 6.95 -22.63
C TYR A 290 -34.65 6.89 -22.88
N ARG A 291 -35.46 7.15 -21.85
CA ARG A 291 -36.92 7.12 -21.93
C ARG A 291 -37.51 8.38 -22.55
N ALA A 292 -36.70 9.37 -22.88
CA ALA A 292 -37.17 10.59 -23.52
C ALA A 292 -36.23 11.02 -24.66
N LYS A 293 -36.77 11.35 -25.82
CA LYS A 293 -36.09 12.04 -26.91
C LYS A 293 -36.58 13.47 -26.95
N LEU A 294 -35.67 14.42 -26.97
CA LEU A 294 -35.99 15.80 -27.33
C LEU A 294 -36.23 15.85 -28.85
N LYS A 295 -37.42 16.26 -29.23
CA LYS A 295 -37.73 16.62 -30.60
C LYS A 295 -37.84 18.15 -30.67
N ILE A 296 -37.09 18.72 -31.59
CA ILE A 296 -37.20 20.13 -31.95
C ILE A 296 -38.07 20.16 -33.21
N SER A 297 -39.22 20.82 -33.11
CA SER A 297 -40.14 21.02 -34.23
C SER A 297 -39.57 22.13 -35.14
N GLU A 298 -40.05 22.21 -36.38
CA GLU A 298 -39.58 23.21 -37.37
C GLU A 298 -39.88 24.66 -36.94
N ASP A 299 -40.81 24.85 -36.00
CA ASP A 299 -41.13 26.12 -35.38
C ASP A 299 -40.23 26.49 -34.17
N GLY A 300 -39.22 25.65 -33.85
CA GLY A 300 -38.33 25.89 -32.73
C GLY A 300 -38.85 25.43 -31.37
N SER A 301 -40.05 24.85 -31.29
CA SER A 301 -40.61 24.32 -30.05
C SER A 301 -39.95 23.01 -29.67
N ILE A 302 -39.66 22.83 -28.36
CA ILE A 302 -39.02 21.64 -27.82
C ILE A 302 -40.10 20.76 -27.17
N SER A 303 -40.29 19.56 -27.69
CA SER A 303 -41.17 18.56 -27.10
C SER A 303 -40.38 17.36 -26.58
N ILE A 304 -40.81 16.78 -25.45
CA ILE A 304 -40.23 15.58 -24.86
C ILE A 304 -41.13 14.39 -25.21
N GLU A 305 -40.65 13.52 -26.06
CA GLU A 305 -41.36 12.30 -26.40
C GLU A 305 -40.93 11.18 -25.43
N GLN A 306 -41.81 10.80 -24.50
CA GLN A 306 -41.59 9.64 -23.63
C GLN A 306 -41.95 8.38 -24.40
N LYS A 307 -41.01 7.40 -24.44
CA LYS A 307 -41.37 6.07 -24.92
C LYS A 307 -42.27 5.38 -23.88
N PRO A 308 -43.41 4.83 -24.29
CA PRO A 308 -44.21 3.99 -23.42
C PRO A 308 -43.40 2.76 -22.97
N ASP A 309 -43.69 2.26 -21.77
CA ASP A 309 -43.07 1.09 -21.12
C ASP A 309 -43.06 -0.18 -21.98
#